data_9eb285f2686b4c0b77cf85a701e9e2a9
#
_entry.id   9eb285f2686b4c0b77cf85a701e9e2a9
#
_cell.length_a   1.000
_cell.length_b   1.000
_cell.length_c   1.000
_cell.angle_alpha   90.00
_cell.angle_beta   90.00
_cell.angle_gamma   90.00
#
_symmetry.space_group_name_H-M   'P 1'
#
loop_
_entity.id
_entity.type
_entity.pdbx_description
1 polymer ?
#
loop_
_entity_poly.entity_id
_entity_poly.type
_entity_poly.pdbx_seq_one_letter_code
_entity_poly.pdbx_strand_id
1 'polypeptide(L)' 'MFGLFKKKTEKEKLQEKYQKLQKESFDLSTTNRKLSDQKAFEAEEVMKQLEKLK' A
#
# COMPACT_ATOMS: atom_id res chain seq x y z
N MET A 1 15.89 -19.31 1.40
CA MET A 1 15.42 -19.24 1.37
C MET A 1 14.75 -19.44 1.94
N PHE A 2 14.59 -19.83 2.30
CA PHE A 2 13.93 -20.01 2.55
C PHE A 2 13.14 -19.78 3.34
N GLY A 3 13.57 -19.93 4.20
CA GLY A 3 12.62 -19.40 5.10
C GLY A 3 11.76 -18.51 4.42
N LEU A 4 12.18 -18.30 3.39
CA LEU A 4 11.45 -17.57 2.58
C LEU A 4 10.13 -17.93 2.51
N PHE A 5 9.82 -19.04 2.91
CA PHE A 5 8.50 -19.47 2.77
C PHE A 5 7.69 -19.06 3.94
N LYS A 6 8.21 -18.28 4.85
CA LYS A 6 7.37 -17.78 5.87
C LYS A 6 6.34 -16.91 5.26
N LYS A 7 5.10 -17.08 5.63
CA LYS A 7 4.07 -16.21 5.18
C LYS A 7 4.30 -14.85 5.76
N LYS A 8 4.07 -13.83 4.99
CA LYS A 8 4.14 -12.50 5.51
C LYS A 8 3.01 -12.29 6.48
N THR A 9 3.27 -11.52 7.51
CA THR A 9 2.21 -11.21 8.46
C THR A 9 1.24 -10.24 7.78
N GLU A 10 0.08 -10.12 8.34
CA GLU A 10 -0.91 -9.22 7.80
C GLU A 10 -0.36 -7.80 7.74
N LYS A 11 0.38 -7.42 8.77
CA LYS A 11 0.99 -6.10 8.82
C LYS A 11 1.95 -5.90 7.66
N GLU A 12 2.77 -6.89 7.38
CA GLU A 12 3.74 -6.79 6.30
C GLU A 12 3.04 -6.67 4.96
N LYS A 13 1.99 -7.44 4.76
CA LYS A 13 1.24 -7.37 3.52
C LYS A 13 0.64 -5.99 3.33
N LEU A 14 0.10 -5.42 4.38
CA LEU A 14 -0.50 -4.09 4.30
C LEU A 14 0.56 -3.03 4.04
N GLN A 15 1.73 -3.18 4.65
CA GLN A 15 2.80 -2.23 4.42
C GLN A 15 3.25 -2.24 2.97
N GLU A 16 3.38 -3.42 2.39
CA GLU A 16 3.77 -3.53 0.99
C GLU A 16 2.71 -2.92 0.09
N LYS A 17 1.45 -3.20 0.40
CA LYS A 17 0.36 -2.65 -0.38
C LYS A 17 0.33 -1.13 -0.29
N TYR A 18 0.58 -0.61 0.90
CA TYR A 18 0.61 0.82 1.10
C TYR A 18 1.71 1.47 0.26
N GLN A 19 2.90 0.89 0.30
CA GLN A 19 4.02 1.42 -0.46
C GLN A 19 3.72 1.39 -1.96
N LYS A 20 3.13 0.30 -2.42
CA LYS A 20 2.80 0.16 -3.83
C LYS A 20 1.78 1.20 -4.25
N LEU A 21 0.75 1.40 -3.42
CA LEU A 21 -0.28 2.37 -3.73
C LEU A 21 0.28 3.80 -3.74
N GLN A 22 1.17 4.08 -2.81
CA GLN A 22 1.80 5.38 -2.77
C GLN A 22 2.62 5.63 -4.03
N LYS A 23 3.38 4.64 -4.45
CA LYS A 23 4.18 4.77 -5.64
C LYS A 23 3.30 4.97 -6.87
N GLU A 24 2.22 4.20 -6.96
CA GLU A 24 1.32 4.32 -8.09
C GLU A 24 0.65 5.68 -8.09
N SER A 25 0.28 6.17 -6.92
CA SER A 25 -0.32 7.48 -6.82
C SER A 25 0.64 8.55 -7.32
N PHE A 26 1.90 8.43 -6.91
CA PHE A 26 2.91 9.39 -7.31
C PHE A 26 3.10 9.34 -8.84
N ASP A 27 3.22 8.15 -9.39
CA ASP A 27 3.41 7.99 -10.83
C ASP A 27 2.25 8.56 -11.62
N LEU A 28 1.04 8.41 -11.10
CA LEU A 28 -0.15 8.88 -11.80
C LEU A 28 -0.40 10.37 -11.60
N SER A 29 0.28 10.98 -10.65
CA SER A 29 0.01 12.36 -10.33
C SER A 29 0.27 13.29 -11.51
N THR A 30 1.15 12.90 -12.42
CA THR A 30 1.44 13.72 -13.57
C THR A 30 0.68 13.27 -14.81
N THR A 31 0.18 12.05 -14.84
CA THR A 31 -0.51 11.56 -16.03
C THR A 31 -2.01 11.41 -15.83
N ASN A 32 -2.43 11.01 -14.65
CA ASN A 32 -3.85 10.80 -14.42
C ASN A 32 -4.19 11.13 -12.98
N ARG A 33 -4.56 12.39 -12.75
CA ARG A 33 -4.84 12.85 -11.40
C ARG A 33 -6.00 12.11 -10.75
N LYS A 34 -6.98 11.73 -11.52
CA LYS A 34 -8.11 11.01 -10.96
C LYS A 34 -7.68 9.68 -10.37
N LEU A 35 -6.91 8.93 -11.13
CA LEU A 35 -6.42 7.65 -10.61
C LEU A 35 -5.43 7.87 -9.49
N SER A 36 -4.64 8.93 -9.56
CA SER A 36 -3.70 9.24 -8.51
C SER A 36 -4.45 9.47 -7.19
N ASP A 37 -5.52 10.24 -7.23
CA ASP A 37 -6.30 10.51 -6.03
C ASP A 37 -6.94 9.23 -5.51
N GLN A 38 -7.38 8.37 -6.41
CA GLN A 38 -8.00 7.13 -6.02
C GLN A 38 -6.99 6.22 -5.34
N LYS A 39 -5.77 6.16 -5.88
CA LYS A 39 -4.73 5.35 -5.26
C LYS A 39 -4.33 5.92 -3.90
N ALA A 40 -4.28 7.23 -3.80
CA ALA A 40 -3.96 7.86 -2.52
C ALA A 40 -5.02 7.53 -1.48
N PHE A 41 -6.29 7.52 -1.89
CA PHE A 41 -7.35 7.19 -0.98
C PHE A 41 -7.22 5.74 -0.51
N GLU A 42 -6.90 4.83 -1.42
CA GLU A 42 -6.72 3.44 -1.05
C GLU A 42 -5.54 3.28 -0.11
N ALA A 43 -4.47 4.05 -0.34
CA ALA A 43 -3.32 4.00 0.54
C ALA A 43 -3.70 4.43 1.95
N GLU A 44 -4.55 5.42 2.07
CA GLU A 44 -5.01 5.87 3.38
C GLU A 44 -5.81 4.78 4.08
N GLU A 45 -6.62 4.07 3.34
CA GLU A 45 -7.40 2.97 3.91
C GLU A 45 -6.48 1.90 4.45
N VAL A 46 -5.42 1.59 3.70
CA VAL A 46 -4.45 0.60 4.14
C VAL A 46 -3.74 1.09 5.40
N MET A 47 -3.41 2.37 5.45
CA MET A 47 -2.75 2.93 6.61
C MET A 47 -3.64 2.80 7.84
N LYS A 48 -4.93 3.03 7.70
CA LYS A 48 -5.84 2.88 8.82
C LYS A 48 -5.86 1.45 9.32
N GLN A 49 -5.80 0.50 8.41
CA GLN A 49 -5.78 -0.89 8.81
C GLN A 49 -4.48 -1.22 9.53
N LEU A 50 -3.37 -0.64 9.07
CA LEU A 50 -2.10 -0.85 9.73
C LEU A 50 -2.14 -0.32 11.16
N GLU A 51 -2.78 0.81 11.36
CA GLU A 51 -2.88 1.38 12.68
C GLU A 51 -3.68 0.48 13.61
N LYS A 52 -4.65 -0.20 13.07
CA LYS A 52 -5.46 -1.10 13.89
C LYS A 52 -4.68 -2.34 14.30
N LEU A 53 -3.64 -2.69 13.55
CA LEU A 53 -2.89 -3.87 13.86
C LEU A 53 -1.78 -3.64 14.87
N LYS A 54 -1.65 -2.49 15.39
CA LYS A 54 -0.60 -2.21 16.35
C LYS A 54 -0.73 -3.02 17.61
#